data_657c479e22328cb9f4a8a3778f3ed943
#
_entry.id   657c479e22328cb9f4a8a3778f3ed943
#
_cell.length_a   1.000
_cell.length_b   1.000
_cell.length_c   1.000
_cell.angle_alpha   90.00
_cell.angle_beta   90.00
_cell.angle_gamma   90.00
#
_symmetry.space_group_name_H-M   'P 1'
#
loop_
_entity.id
_entity.type
_entity.pdbx_description
1 polymer ?
#
loop_
_entity_poly.entity_id
_entity_poly.type
_entity_poly.pdbx_seq_one_letter_code
_entity_poly.pdbx_strand_id
1 'polypeptide(L)'
;MRKFDYIIVGSGLAGLYAAWKASAKGRVAVITKALVRESNSFNAQGGIAAVTSDDDAPEIHKDDTLIAGRGLCEDHSVDILVHEGPLRIEEIIAEGMKFDSKNGILSLGLEGGHHKRRILHAGGDATGKWITEFTISKVLEQDNIEIFENTVLLDLLVKDGECYGVRCWSENTNLSESEEGEEVLLYANHVFLTSGGTSAIYARTTNPQTTVGDGVAIAYKAGCRIIDMEFIQFHPSGLYLKDSTKAFLISEAVRGEKAHLLNKAGKRFMVPIHELAELAPRDIVARSIFKQMKKDDMPYVTLSLKHLDSNMILKRFPGIYAKCKEFGYDLTQEIPVAPAAHYSVGGVLSNSNGRTDVKRLYACGEVSATGIMGANRLASNSLLECLVFANRAVEDSVQVGGVKESPEFEKKYYKNPENIGLYTEIRTSVAETMNYFAGIIRSEETLTEGLAKISELEKRVGEIPTDGCEYYVEASKRLLCVARLIIEPALMRKESRGGHYREDYPCSDEAFVLHSVQQKGHEITTAPVNSDYFYF
;
A
#
# COMPACT_ATOMS: atom_id res chain seq x y z
N MET A 1 6.90 11.36 30.61
CA MET A 1 6.70 11.78 29.21
C MET A 1 7.89 11.25 28.40
N ARG A 2 7.68 10.32 27.44
CA ARG A 2 8.77 9.85 26.55
C ARG A 2 8.85 10.77 25.34
N LYS A 3 10.04 11.28 25.03
CA LYS A 3 10.29 12.23 23.94
C LYS A 3 11.38 11.69 23.01
N PHE A 4 11.12 11.77 21.72
CA PHE A 4 12.01 11.41 20.62
C PHE A 4 12.22 12.61 19.69
N ASP A 5 13.19 12.53 18.79
CA ASP A 5 13.29 13.49 17.69
C ASP A 5 12.36 13.05 16.56
N TYR A 6 12.26 11.74 16.34
CA TYR A 6 11.45 11.13 15.28
C TYR A 6 10.59 10.00 15.83
N ILE A 7 9.32 9.98 15.42
CA ILE A 7 8.44 8.82 15.58
C ILE A 7 8.05 8.34 14.18
N ILE A 8 8.37 7.08 13.88
CA ILE A 8 8.05 6.41 12.62
C ILE A 8 6.91 5.43 12.87
N VAL A 9 5.79 5.58 12.17
CA VAL A 9 4.60 4.75 12.32
C VAL A 9 4.52 3.74 11.18
N GLY A 10 4.94 2.52 11.44
CA GLY A 10 4.97 1.40 10.50
C GLY A 10 6.38 0.88 10.23
N SER A 11 6.50 -0.43 10.11
CA SER A 11 7.75 -1.17 9.88
C SER A 11 7.89 -1.72 8.45
N GLY A 12 7.19 -1.13 7.48
CA GLY A 12 7.45 -1.36 6.06
C GLY A 12 8.78 -0.74 5.62
N LEU A 13 9.19 -0.96 4.38
CA LEU A 13 10.46 -0.45 3.84
C LEU A 13 10.59 1.07 4.01
N ALA A 14 9.54 1.85 3.75
CA ALA A 14 9.58 3.30 3.92
C ALA A 14 9.89 3.69 5.36
N GLY A 15 9.24 3.05 6.34
CA GLY A 15 9.44 3.34 7.76
C GLY A 15 10.81 2.93 8.26
N LEU A 16 11.25 1.72 7.95
CA LEU A 16 12.58 1.23 8.37
C LEU A 16 13.71 2.04 7.74
N TYR A 17 13.58 2.39 6.45
CA TYR A 17 14.58 3.21 5.78
C TYR A 17 14.58 4.65 6.34
N ALA A 18 13.41 5.26 6.59
CA ALA A 18 13.31 6.54 7.27
C ALA A 18 13.94 6.50 8.67
N ALA A 19 13.68 5.44 9.45
CA ALA A 19 14.25 5.27 10.78
C ALA A 19 15.78 5.19 10.75
N TRP A 20 16.32 4.38 9.84
CA TRP A 20 17.77 4.27 9.64
C TRP A 20 18.39 5.63 9.25
N LYS A 21 17.81 6.35 8.29
CA LYS A 21 18.31 7.69 7.88
C LYS A 21 18.17 8.73 8.99
N ALA A 22 17.05 8.72 9.74
CA ALA A 22 16.78 9.65 10.82
C ALA A 22 17.66 9.42 12.06
N SER A 23 18.21 8.22 12.26
CA SER A 23 19.10 7.91 13.38
C SER A 23 20.37 8.78 13.39
N ALA A 24 20.86 9.18 12.22
CA ALA A 24 21.97 10.12 12.10
C ALA A 24 21.62 11.56 12.55
N LYS A 25 20.33 11.86 12.78
CA LYS A 25 19.82 13.20 13.09
C LYS A 25 19.27 13.31 14.52
N GLY A 26 18.94 12.17 15.19
CA GLY A 26 18.38 12.17 16.55
C GLY A 26 17.88 10.81 17.01
N ARG A 27 17.18 10.81 18.15
CA ARG A 27 16.56 9.61 18.71
C ARG A 27 15.28 9.25 17.96
N VAL A 28 15.14 7.99 17.59
CA VAL A 28 14.04 7.47 16.78
C VAL A 28 13.22 6.44 17.57
N ALA A 29 11.90 6.55 17.50
CA ALA A 29 10.98 5.49 17.87
C ALA A 29 10.32 4.92 16.61
N VAL A 30 10.36 3.63 16.41
CA VAL A 30 9.56 2.92 15.41
C VAL A 30 8.42 2.22 16.12
N ILE A 31 7.17 2.55 15.80
CA ILE A 31 6.00 1.84 16.32
C ILE A 31 5.38 0.99 15.23
N THR A 32 5.03 -0.25 15.55
CA THR A 32 4.41 -1.16 14.60
C THR A 32 3.29 -1.98 15.25
N LYS A 33 2.17 -2.08 14.54
CA LYS A 33 0.93 -2.72 14.98
C LYS A 33 1.09 -4.22 15.26
N ALA A 34 2.04 -4.86 14.60
CA ALA A 34 2.40 -6.26 14.75
C ALA A 34 3.92 -6.40 14.85
N LEU A 35 4.47 -7.56 14.49
CA LEU A 35 5.91 -7.78 14.46
C LEU A 35 6.57 -6.96 13.33
N VAL A 36 7.82 -6.56 13.53
CA VAL A 36 8.59 -5.72 12.59
C VAL A 36 8.66 -6.31 11.17
N ARG A 37 8.61 -7.64 11.05
CA ARG A 37 8.64 -8.38 9.77
C ARG A 37 7.26 -8.51 9.10
N GLU A 38 6.19 -8.09 9.75
CA GLU A 38 4.83 -8.22 9.19
C GLU A 38 4.45 -6.97 8.39
N SER A 39 4.85 -6.92 7.13
CA SER A 39 4.55 -5.81 6.23
C SER A 39 4.34 -6.26 4.78
N ASN A 40 3.69 -5.40 3.97
CA ASN A 40 3.60 -5.60 2.51
C ASN A 40 5.00 -5.64 1.88
N SER A 41 5.92 -4.81 2.36
CA SER A 41 7.30 -4.76 1.86
C SER A 41 8.01 -6.10 2.05
N PHE A 42 7.89 -6.71 3.23
CA PHE A 42 8.47 -8.03 3.52
C PHE A 42 7.91 -9.13 2.61
N ASN A 43 6.62 -9.05 2.28
CA ASN A 43 5.93 -10.06 1.45
C ASN A 43 6.04 -9.79 -0.05
N ALA A 44 6.69 -8.71 -0.50
CA ALA A 44 6.80 -8.37 -1.90
C ALA A 44 7.69 -9.38 -2.66
N GLN A 45 7.09 -10.05 -3.65
CA GLN A 45 7.73 -11.10 -4.46
C GLN A 45 8.42 -10.55 -5.71
N GLY A 46 7.96 -9.38 -6.20
CA GLY A 46 8.53 -8.69 -7.36
C GLY A 46 9.91 -8.10 -7.07
N GLY A 47 10.31 -7.17 -7.91
CA GLY A 47 11.59 -6.48 -7.74
C GLY A 47 11.43 -5.03 -7.32
N ILE A 48 12.52 -4.29 -7.46
CA ILE A 48 12.57 -2.84 -7.37
C ILE A 48 13.04 -2.28 -8.71
N ALA A 49 12.29 -1.32 -9.28
CA ALA A 49 12.60 -0.74 -10.57
C ALA A 49 13.62 0.40 -10.40
N ALA A 50 14.77 0.31 -11.05
CA ALA A 50 15.73 1.42 -11.13
C ALA A 50 16.61 1.29 -12.36
N VAL A 51 16.98 2.43 -12.95
CA VAL A 51 17.92 2.48 -14.07
C VAL A 51 19.33 2.22 -13.56
N THR A 52 19.91 1.06 -13.93
CA THR A 52 21.24 0.61 -13.47
C THR A 52 22.09 0.04 -14.60
N SER A 53 21.63 0.19 -15.86
CA SER A 53 22.36 -0.30 -17.04
C SER A 53 22.48 0.78 -18.10
N ASP A 54 23.54 0.73 -18.91
CA ASP A 54 23.84 1.73 -19.94
C ASP A 54 22.86 1.74 -21.14
N ASP A 55 22.06 0.68 -21.30
CA ASP A 55 21.04 0.57 -22.35
C ASP A 55 19.66 1.10 -21.93
N ASP A 56 19.54 1.60 -20.70
CA ASP A 56 18.33 2.22 -20.12
C ASP A 56 18.58 3.70 -19.76
N ALA A 57 17.50 4.46 -19.55
CA ALA A 57 17.58 5.88 -19.18
C ALA A 57 16.42 6.27 -18.24
N PRO A 58 16.63 7.24 -17.33
CA PRO A 58 15.57 7.76 -16.48
C PRO A 58 14.33 8.21 -17.26
N GLU A 59 14.51 8.82 -18.44
CA GLU A 59 13.43 9.27 -19.31
C GLU A 59 12.56 8.12 -19.79
N ILE A 60 13.16 6.94 -20.12
CA ILE A 60 12.40 5.75 -20.52
C ILE A 60 11.62 5.21 -19.32
N HIS A 61 12.18 5.24 -18.12
CA HIS A 61 11.48 4.84 -16.90
C HIS A 61 10.35 5.83 -16.57
N LYS A 62 10.56 7.13 -16.79
CA LYS A 62 9.54 8.17 -16.66
C LYS A 62 8.37 7.89 -17.61
N ASP A 63 8.63 7.70 -18.90
CA ASP A 63 7.60 7.43 -19.89
C ASP A 63 6.77 6.18 -19.53
N ASP A 64 7.43 5.08 -19.13
CA ASP A 64 6.75 3.86 -18.67
C ASP A 64 5.83 4.15 -17.48
N THR A 65 6.27 4.98 -16.54
CA THR A 65 5.50 5.35 -15.34
C THR A 65 4.29 6.21 -15.71
N LEU A 66 4.48 7.22 -16.56
CA LEU A 66 3.40 8.11 -17.02
C LEU A 66 2.33 7.34 -17.83
N ILE A 67 2.76 6.44 -18.70
CA ILE A 67 1.85 5.57 -19.49
C ILE A 67 1.02 4.68 -18.54
N ALA A 68 1.67 4.06 -17.55
CA ALA A 68 0.98 3.21 -16.57
C ALA A 68 -0.02 4.02 -15.72
N GLY A 69 0.33 5.23 -15.35
CA GLY A 69 -0.47 6.13 -14.51
C GLY A 69 -1.68 6.77 -15.20
N ARG A 70 -1.87 6.52 -16.51
CA ARG A 70 -3.06 6.90 -17.26
C ARG A 70 -3.41 8.39 -17.23
N GLY A 71 -2.40 9.26 -17.25
CA GLY A 71 -2.55 10.72 -17.30
C GLY A 71 -2.80 11.40 -15.94
N LEU A 72 -2.71 10.68 -14.82
CA LEU A 72 -2.86 11.24 -13.47
C LEU A 72 -1.55 11.26 -12.67
N CYS A 73 -0.40 11.03 -13.29
CA CYS A 73 0.87 11.20 -12.61
C CYS A 73 1.25 12.68 -12.54
N GLU A 74 1.88 13.06 -11.43
CA GLU A 74 2.58 14.34 -11.28
C GLU A 74 3.99 14.22 -11.86
N ASP A 75 4.24 14.89 -12.98
CA ASP A 75 5.49 14.84 -13.74
C ASP A 75 6.74 15.06 -12.87
N HIS A 76 6.68 16.06 -11.99
CA HIS A 76 7.78 16.39 -11.09
C HIS A 76 8.08 15.26 -10.10
N SER A 77 7.04 14.64 -9.55
CA SER A 77 7.21 13.52 -8.62
C SER A 77 7.80 12.28 -9.32
N VAL A 78 7.40 12.04 -10.56
CA VAL A 78 7.98 10.97 -11.38
C VAL A 78 9.43 11.28 -11.74
N ASP A 79 9.76 12.52 -12.10
CA ASP A 79 11.15 12.96 -12.35
C ASP A 79 12.05 12.70 -11.13
N ILE A 80 11.59 13.05 -9.92
CA ILE A 80 12.32 12.76 -8.68
C ILE A 80 12.55 11.26 -8.53
N LEU A 81 11.49 10.43 -8.71
CA LEU A 81 11.60 8.99 -8.56
C LEU A 81 12.67 8.38 -9.47
N VAL A 82 12.64 8.74 -10.76
CA VAL A 82 13.51 8.09 -11.76
C VAL A 82 14.95 8.56 -11.72
N HIS A 83 15.20 9.80 -11.27
CA HIS A 83 16.56 10.32 -11.13
C HIS A 83 17.21 10.03 -9.77
N GLU A 84 16.44 10.08 -8.66
CA GLU A 84 16.98 9.76 -7.34
C GLU A 84 16.96 8.27 -7.02
N GLY A 85 16.10 7.50 -7.69
CA GLY A 85 15.99 6.06 -7.51
C GLY A 85 17.30 5.30 -7.66
N PRO A 86 18.05 5.45 -8.78
CA PRO A 86 19.36 4.85 -8.96
C PRO A 86 20.34 5.16 -7.82
N LEU A 87 20.36 6.42 -7.34
CA LEU A 87 21.22 6.84 -6.24
C LEU A 87 20.89 6.10 -4.93
N ARG A 88 19.59 5.85 -4.67
CA ARG A 88 19.18 5.06 -3.48
C ARG A 88 19.56 3.60 -3.61
N ILE A 89 19.48 3.04 -4.82
CA ILE A 89 19.94 1.66 -5.08
C ILE A 89 21.46 1.53 -4.89
N GLU A 90 22.22 2.46 -5.42
CA GLU A 90 23.68 2.50 -5.24
C GLU A 90 24.06 2.60 -3.75
N GLU A 91 23.37 3.47 -3.01
CA GLU A 91 23.56 3.63 -1.56
C GLU A 91 23.34 2.32 -0.81
N ILE A 92 22.20 1.64 -0.99
CA ILE A 92 21.93 0.41 -0.24
C ILE A 92 22.85 -0.74 -0.67
N ILE A 93 23.32 -0.77 -1.92
CA ILE A 93 24.34 -1.73 -2.38
C ILE A 93 25.68 -1.46 -1.68
N ALA A 94 26.11 -0.20 -1.62
CA ALA A 94 27.33 0.20 -0.92
C ALA A 94 27.29 -0.15 0.58
N GLU A 95 26.11 -0.08 1.18
CA GLU A 95 25.84 -0.45 2.57
C GLU A 95 25.67 -1.96 2.80
N GLY A 96 25.80 -2.78 1.74
CA GLY A 96 25.86 -4.24 1.81
C GLY A 96 24.61 -4.99 1.35
N MET A 97 23.57 -4.31 0.82
CA MET A 97 22.45 -5.00 0.18
C MET A 97 22.92 -5.76 -1.06
N LYS A 98 22.51 -7.03 -1.17
CA LYS A 98 22.87 -7.89 -2.30
C LYS A 98 21.67 -8.17 -3.18
N PHE A 99 21.77 -7.75 -4.44
CA PHE A 99 20.84 -8.14 -5.49
C PHE A 99 21.38 -9.33 -6.31
N ASP A 100 20.48 -10.03 -6.98
CA ASP A 100 20.83 -11.15 -7.83
C ASP A 100 21.78 -10.68 -8.96
N SER A 101 22.90 -11.36 -9.11
CA SER A 101 23.94 -11.01 -10.09
C SER A 101 24.54 -12.26 -10.72
N LYS A 102 25.11 -12.10 -11.90
CA LYS A 102 25.87 -13.13 -12.60
C LYS A 102 27.22 -12.57 -13.01
N ASN A 103 28.32 -13.19 -12.54
CA ASN A 103 29.68 -12.73 -12.80
C ASN A 103 29.91 -11.25 -12.40
N GLY A 104 29.30 -10.79 -11.29
CA GLY A 104 29.42 -9.42 -10.80
C GLY A 104 28.52 -8.40 -11.49
N ILE A 105 27.74 -8.79 -12.50
CA ILE A 105 26.79 -7.92 -13.21
C ILE A 105 25.39 -8.20 -12.68
N LEU A 106 24.61 -7.14 -12.36
CA LEU A 106 23.24 -7.23 -11.88
C LEU A 106 22.34 -7.97 -12.90
N SER A 107 21.51 -8.87 -12.40
CA SER A 107 20.56 -9.63 -13.22
C SER A 107 19.24 -8.88 -13.26
N LEU A 108 18.97 -8.16 -14.35
CA LEU A 108 17.79 -7.31 -14.47
C LEU A 108 16.60 -8.07 -15.09
N GLY A 109 15.46 -8.00 -14.41
CA GLY A 109 14.17 -8.53 -14.87
C GLY A 109 13.40 -7.55 -15.76
N LEU A 110 12.35 -8.06 -16.41
CA LEU A 110 11.35 -7.29 -17.13
C LEU A 110 9.96 -7.64 -16.55
N GLU A 111 9.19 -6.61 -16.18
CA GLU A 111 7.80 -6.75 -15.74
C GLU A 111 6.86 -5.99 -16.67
N GLY A 112 5.55 -6.27 -16.58
CA GLY A 112 4.54 -5.63 -17.42
C GLY A 112 4.55 -4.11 -17.30
N GLY A 113 4.47 -3.43 -18.46
CA GLY A 113 4.50 -1.97 -18.56
C GLY A 113 5.89 -1.36 -18.68
N HIS A 114 6.98 -2.13 -18.48
CA HIS A 114 8.35 -1.66 -18.70
C HIS A 114 8.85 -1.95 -20.12
N HIS A 115 9.46 -0.97 -20.77
CA HIS A 115 10.10 -1.13 -22.08
C HIS A 115 11.54 -1.64 -21.97
N LYS A 116 12.17 -1.51 -20.80
CA LYS A 116 13.54 -1.93 -20.54
C LYS A 116 13.64 -2.86 -19.34
N ARG A 117 14.69 -3.71 -19.33
CA ARG A 117 15.04 -4.54 -18.18
C ARG A 117 15.69 -3.67 -17.12
N ARG A 118 14.96 -3.35 -16.05
CA ARG A 118 15.43 -2.51 -14.94
C ARG A 118 15.03 -3.04 -13.56
N ILE A 119 14.39 -4.20 -13.50
CA ILE A 119 13.89 -4.74 -12.25
C ILE A 119 14.98 -5.53 -11.56
N LEU A 120 15.47 -5.00 -10.44
CA LEU A 120 16.42 -5.70 -9.57
C LEU A 120 15.66 -6.70 -8.69
N HIS A 121 16.19 -7.91 -8.59
CA HIS A 121 15.67 -8.97 -7.74
C HIS A 121 16.69 -9.36 -6.67
N ALA A 122 16.22 -9.90 -5.55
CA ALA A 122 17.03 -10.51 -4.53
C ALA A 122 16.39 -11.82 -4.07
N GLY A 123 17.18 -12.92 -4.10
CA GLY A 123 16.70 -14.25 -3.75
C GLY A 123 15.61 -14.79 -4.69
N GLY A 124 15.66 -14.43 -5.97
CA GLY A 124 14.71 -14.85 -6.99
C GLY A 124 13.34 -14.15 -6.89
N ASP A 125 12.42 -14.69 -6.12
CA ASP A 125 11.05 -14.20 -5.92
C ASP A 125 10.81 -13.68 -4.50
N ALA A 126 11.84 -13.18 -3.81
CA ALA A 126 11.78 -12.76 -2.40
C ALA A 126 12.43 -11.38 -2.16
N THR A 127 12.43 -10.49 -3.15
CA THR A 127 13.13 -9.19 -3.09
C THR A 127 12.70 -8.37 -1.88
N GLY A 128 11.40 -8.29 -1.62
CA GLY A 128 10.87 -7.57 -0.48
C GLY A 128 11.40 -8.09 0.86
N LYS A 129 11.48 -9.41 1.03
CA LYS A 129 12.06 -10.02 2.23
C LYS A 129 13.53 -9.59 2.40
N TRP A 130 14.34 -9.73 1.35
CA TRP A 130 15.77 -9.44 1.42
C TRP A 130 16.06 -7.96 1.72
N ILE A 131 15.39 -7.04 1.04
CA ILE A 131 15.58 -5.60 1.27
C ILE A 131 15.05 -5.16 2.65
N THR A 132 13.96 -5.76 3.12
CA THR A 132 13.40 -5.44 4.44
C THR A 132 14.30 -6.00 5.56
N GLU A 133 14.79 -7.25 5.46
CA GLU A 133 15.75 -7.83 6.43
C GLU A 133 17.06 -7.03 6.47
N PHE A 134 17.57 -6.63 5.30
CA PHE A 134 18.72 -5.74 5.23
C PHE A 134 18.46 -4.43 5.99
N THR A 135 17.32 -3.78 5.74
CA THR A 135 16.99 -2.51 6.40
C THR A 135 16.74 -2.70 7.91
N ILE A 136 16.13 -3.83 8.34
CA ILE A 136 16.02 -4.20 9.75
C ILE A 136 17.41 -4.32 10.38
N SER A 137 18.36 -4.98 9.73
CA SER A 137 19.73 -5.09 10.28
C SER A 137 20.38 -3.73 10.47
N LYS A 138 20.19 -2.80 9.51
CA LYS A 138 20.70 -1.42 9.63
C LYS A 138 20.05 -0.64 10.77
N VAL A 139 18.76 -0.84 11.01
CA VAL A 139 18.04 -0.25 12.15
C VAL A 139 18.55 -0.81 13.47
N LEU A 140 18.77 -2.13 13.58
CA LEU A 140 19.25 -2.79 14.78
C LEU A 140 20.72 -2.48 15.12
N GLU A 141 21.52 -2.03 14.14
CA GLU A 141 22.87 -1.53 14.34
C GLU A 141 22.92 -0.15 15.03
N GLN A 142 21.79 0.55 15.18
CA GLN A 142 21.72 1.91 15.72
C GLN A 142 21.24 1.90 17.18
N ASP A 143 22.07 2.32 18.12
CA ASP A 143 21.76 2.36 19.57
C ASP A 143 20.66 3.39 19.91
N ASN A 144 20.38 4.35 19.04
CA ASN A 144 19.42 5.43 19.25
C ASN A 144 18.06 5.20 18.55
N ILE A 145 17.81 3.97 18.05
CA ILE A 145 16.50 3.56 17.53
C ILE A 145 15.86 2.57 18.52
N GLU A 146 14.65 2.88 18.94
CA GLU A 146 13.82 1.99 19.74
C GLU A 146 12.65 1.47 18.90
N ILE A 147 12.46 0.13 18.83
CA ILE A 147 11.34 -0.51 18.10
C ILE A 147 10.31 -0.98 19.11
N PHE A 148 9.07 -0.56 18.93
CA PHE A 148 7.93 -0.94 19.74
C PHE A 148 6.94 -1.74 18.90
N GLU A 149 7.09 -3.06 18.92
CA GLU A 149 6.13 -4.00 18.31
C GLU A 149 4.84 -4.06 19.14
N ASN A 150 3.75 -4.56 18.55
CA ASN A 150 2.43 -4.65 19.18
C ASN A 150 1.96 -3.30 19.74
N THR A 151 2.25 -2.23 19.00
CA THR A 151 1.91 -0.86 19.35
C THR A 151 1.10 -0.22 18.23
N VAL A 152 -0.19 -0.02 18.50
CA VAL A 152 -1.18 0.45 17.53
C VAL A 152 -1.33 1.97 17.62
N LEU A 153 -1.16 2.68 16.49
CA LEU A 153 -1.50 4.09 16.41
C LEU A 153 -3.02 4.27 16.62
N LEU A 154 -3.40 5.08 17.60
CA LEU A 154 -4.80 5.43 17.89
C LEU A 154 -5.17 6.80 17.31
N ASP A 155 -4.25 7.76 17.45
CA ASP A 155 -4.47 9.15 17.03
C ASP A 155 -3.14 9.91 16.93
N LEU A 156 -3.14 11.06 16.25
CA LEU A 156 -2.04 12.01 16.27
C LEU A 156 -2.25 13.03 17.39
N LEU A 157 -1.18 13.50 18.01
CA LEU A 157 -1.20 14.59 18.98
C LEU A 157 -1.09 15.92 18.21
N VAL A 158 -2.22 16.41 17.71
CA VAL A 158 -2.29 17.63 16.87
C VAL A 158 -2.92 18.76 17.66
N LYS A 159 -2.29 19.95 17.59
CA LYS A 159 -2.84 21.20 18.10
C LYS A 159 -2.40 22.34 17.18
N ASP A 160 -3.33 23.24 16.84
CA ASP A 160 -3.11 24.42 16.01
C ASP A 160 -2.41 24.11 14.66
N GLY A 161 -2.79 22.98 14.02
CA GLY A 161 -2.22 22.54 12.74
C GLY A 161 -0.81 21.94 12.81
N GLU A 162 -0.27 21.72 14.00
CA GLU A 162 1.04 21.06 14.22
C GLU A 162 0.91 19.71 14.90
N CYS A 163 1.72 18.73 14.49
CA CYS A 163 1.83 17.43 15.12
C CYS A 163 2.98 17.43 16.14
N TYR A 164 2.69 16.98 17.36
CA TYR A 164 3.62 16.91 18.48
C TYR A 164 3.96 15.48 18.89
N GLY A 165 3.39 14.48 18.24
CA GLY A 165 3.60 13.09 18.58
C GLY A 165 2.40 12.21 18.24
N VAL A 166 2.34 11.07 18.88
CA VAL A 166 1.32 10.04 18.63
C VAL A 166 0.70 9.53 19.93
N ARG A 167 -0.52 9.11 19.85
CA ARG A 167 -1.28 8.36 20.82
C ARG A 167 -1.36 6.92 20.36
N CYS A 168 -0.95 6.00 21.20
CA CYS A 168 -0.89 4.58 20.86
C CYS A 168 -1.58 3.73 21.91
N TRP A 169 -2.07 2.55 21.51
CA TRP A 169 -2.29 1.43 22.42
C TRP A 169 -1.09 0.50 22.34
N SER A 170 -0.45 0.23 23.44
CA SER A 170 0.75 -0.61 23.46
C SER A 170 0.58 -1.80 24.39
N GLU A 171 0.83 -2.99 23.84
CA GLU A 171 1.00 -4.26 24.57
C GLU A 171 2.50 -4.59 24.70
N ASN A 172 3.38 -3.65 24.31
CA ASN A 172 4.83 -3.81 24.39
C ASN A 172 5.31 -3.48 25.82
N THR A 173 5.96 -4.43 26.46
CA THR A 173 6.43 -4.31 27.87
C THR A 173 7.46 -3.21 28.12
N ASN A 174 8.10 -2.69 27.07
CA ASN A 174 8.99 -1.53 27.17
C ASN A 174 8.22 -0.20 27.23
N LEU A 175 6.93 -0.18 26.86
CA LEU A 175 6.06 1.00 26.86
C LEU A 175 4.92 0.92 27.86
N SER A 176 4.33 -0.26 28.02
CA SER A 176 3.19 -0.52 28.88
C SER A 176 3.61 -1.27 30.13
N GLU A 177 3.01 -0.89 31.28
CA GLU A 177 3.14 -1.63 32.54
C GLU A 177 2.08 -2.73 32.66
N SER A 178 1.07 -2.71 31.80
CA SER A 178 -0.02 -3.69 31.76
C SER A 178 0.22 -4.75 30.67
N GLU A 179 0.04 -6.02 31.02
CA GLU A 179 0.07 -7.14 30.05
C GLU A 179 -1.09 -7.07 29.04
N GLU A 180 -2.22 -6.45 29.41
CA GLU A 180 -3.37 -6.22 28.53
C GLU A 180 -3.20 -4.99 27.64
N GLY A 181 -2.09 -4.27 27.80
CA GLY A 181 -1.78 -3.03 27.12
C GLY A 181 -2.43 -1.80 27.76
N GLU A 182 -1.92 -0.63 27.42
CA GLU A 182 -2.44 0.65 27.85
C GLU A 182 -2.27 1.74 26.78
N GLU A 183 -2.98 2.85 26.98
CA GLU A 183 -2.76 4.06 26.20
C GLU A 183 -1.43 4.71 26.57
N VAL A 184 -0.57 4.94 25.58
CA VAL A 184 0.72 5.61 25.72
C VAL A 184 0.76 6.85 24.84
N LEU A 185 1.26 7.97 25.38
CA LEU A 185 1.53 9.20 24.63
C LEU A 185 3.04 9.30 24.39
N LEU A 186 3.43 9.32 23.12
CA LEU A 186 4.81 9.51 22.68
C LEU A 186 4.92 10.86 21.97
N TYR A 187 5.88 11.67 22.40
CA TYR A 187 6.12 13.01 21.84
C TYR A 187 7.32 13.00 20.91
N ALA A 188 7.25 13.77 19.83
CA ALA A 188 8.38 13.91 18.91
C ALA A 188 8.43 15.29 18.25
N ASN A 189 9.62 15.60 17.72
CA ASN A 189 9.81 16.77 16.86
C ASN A 189 9.14 16.55 15.50
N HIS A 190 9.17 15.31 14.98
CA HIS A 190 8.62 14.92 13.69
C HIS A 190 7.95 13.54 13.75
N VAL A 191 6.82 13.39 13.09
CA VAL A 191 6.09 12.12 12.96
C VAL A 191 6.02 11.74 11.49
N PHE A 192 6.35 10.48 11.19
CA PHE A 192 6.32 9.91 9.84
C PHE A 192 5.25 8.83 9.79
N LEU A 193 4.21 9.03 9.00
CA LEU A 193 3.24 7.99 8.66
C LEU A 193 3.81 7.15 7.53
N THR A 194 4.03 5.86 7.82
CA THR A 194 4.55 4.85 6.89
C THR A 194 3.76 3.54 7.06
N SER A 195 2.47 3.69 7.41
CA SER A 195 1.59 2.62 7.90
C SER A 195 1.04 1.70 6.80
N GLY A 196 1.43 1.90 5.53
CA GLY A 196 0.94 1.14 4.40
C GLY A 196 -0.45 1.56 3.92
N GLY A 197 -1.00 0.81 2.96
CA GLY A 197 -2.25 1.15 2.29
C GLY A 197 -3.51 0.64 2.97
N THR A 198 -4.54 0.37 2.15
CA THR A 198 -5.92 0.08 2.60
C THR A 198 -6.45 -1.27 2.11
N SER A 199 -5.66 -2.06 1.38
CA SER A 199 -6.17 -3.22 0.62
C SER A 199 -6.79 -4.34 1.49
N ALA A 200 -6.46 -4.41 2.79
CA ALA A 200 -7.08 -5.39 3.70
C ALA A 200 -8.48 -4.98 4.20
N ILE A 201 -9.04 -3.88 3.69
CA ILE A 201 -10.46 -3.55 3.86
C ILE A 201 -11.36 -4.37 2.92
N TYR A 202 -10.80 -5.01 1.89
CA TYR A 202 -11.51 -5.92 0.99
C TYR A 202 -11.51 -7.35 1.50
N ALA A 203 -12.57 -8.09 1.23
CA ALA A 203 -12.69 -9.49 1.65
C ALA A 203 -11.59 -10.38 1.07
N ARG A 204 -11.09 -10.06 -0.15
CA ARG A 204 -10.00 -10.79 -0.78
C ARG A 204 -8.82 -9.88 -1.02
N THR A 205 -7.71 -10.14 -0.33
CA THR A 205 -6.51 -9.30 -0.39
C THR A 205 -5.23 -10.13 -0.34
N THR A 206 -4.16 -9.60 -0.97
CA THR A 206 -2.79 -10.14 -0.85
C THR A 206 -2.03 -9.52 0.32
N ASN A 207 -2.62 -8.54 1.00
CA ASN A 207 -1.98 -7.79 2.07
C ASN A 207 -2.10 -8.49 3.43
N PRO A 208 -1.22 -8.21 4.40
CA PRO A 208 -1.43 -8.53 5.80
C PRO A 208 -2.76 -7.96 6.30
N GLN A 209 -3.39 -8.67 7.23
CA GLN A 209 -4.68 -8.26 7.80
C GLN A 209 -4.62 -6.96 8.62
N THR A 210 -3.42 -6.49 8.91
CA THR A 210 -3.14 -5.22 9.59
C THR A 210 -3.27 -4.00 8.69
N THR A 211 -3.25 -4.17 7.35
CA THR A 211 -3.21 -3.09 6.35
C THR A 211 -4.62 -2.60 5.98
N VAL A 212 -5.31 -1.98 6.93
CA VAL A 212 -6.73 -1.56 6.80
C VAL A 212 -6.93 -0.06 6.60
N GLY A 213 -5.84 0.71 6.44
CA GLY A 213 -5.93 2.15 6.20
C GLY A 213 -6.02 3.02 7.46
N ASP A 214 -5.67 2.49 8.65
CA ASP A 214 -5.71 3.26 9.89
C ASP A 214 -4.99 4.61 9.78
N GLY A 215 -3.79 4.63 9.16
CA GLY A 215 -3.00 5.86 8.99
C GLY A 215 -3.70 6.89 8.11
N VAL A 216 -4.38 6.45 7.04
CA VAL A 216 -5.17 7.33 6.17
C VAL A 216 -6.34 7.94 6.95
N ALA A 217 -7.12 7.12 7.68
CA ALA A 217 -8.26 7.60 8.48
C ALA A 217 -7.82 8.57 9.58
N ILE A 218 -6.68 8.30 10.23
CA ILE A 218 -6.14 9.15 11.30
C ILE A 218 -5.62 10.47 10.73
N ALA A 219 -4.94 10.46 9.57
CA ALA A 219 -4.49 11.66 8.88
C ALA A 219 -5.69 12.51 8.42
N TYR A 220 -6.73 11.89 7.83
CA TYR A 220 -7.99 12.56 7.49
C TYR A 220 -8.65 13.23 8.70
N LYS A 221 -8.73 12.50 9.83
CA LYS A 221 -9.26 13.02 11.09
C LYS A 221 -8.46 14.23 11.59
N ALA A 222 -7.14 14.22 11.39
CA ALA A 222 -6.22 15.31 11.74
C ALA A 222 -6.31 16.54 10.82
N GLY A 223 -7.06 16.46 9.71
CA GLY A 223 -7.26 17.55 8.76
C GLY A 223 -6.40 17.49 7.50
N CYS A 224 -5.62 16.41 7.31
CA CYS A 224 -4.91 16.20 6.05
C CYS A 224 -5.88 15.97 4.88
N ARG A 225 -5.50 16.47 3.70
CA ARG A 225 -6.16 16.11 2.44
C ARG A 225 -5.83 14.67 2.08
N ILE A 226 -6.85 13.96 1.60
CA ILE A 226 -6.74 12.61 1.08
C ILE A 226 -7.12 12.66 -0.40
N ILE A 227 -6.33 12.03 -1.26
CA ILE A 227 -6.55 12.09 -2.71
C ILE A 227 -6.59 10.70 -3.34
N ASP A 228 -7.33 10.57 -4.44
CA ASP A 228 -7.32 9.45 -5.38
C ASP A 228 -7.64 8.08 -4.76
N MET A 229 -8.42 8.05 -3.69
CA MET A 229 -8.74 6.83 -2.96
C MET A 229 -9.57 5.81 -3.76
N GLU A 230 -10.25 6.24 -4.83
CA GLU A 230 -11.00 5.36 -5.74
C GLU A 230 -10.10 4.40 -6.53
N PHE A 231 -8.79 4.69 -6.64
CA PHE A 231 -7.84 3.87 -7.40
C PHE A 231 -7.22 2.78 -6.53
N ILE A 232 -7.91 1.65 -6.49
CA ILE A 232 -7.41 0.42 -5.86
C ILE A 232 -6.92 -0.52 -6.96
N GLN A 233 -5.63 -0.90 -6.92
CA GLN A 233 -5.07 -1.89 -7.82
C GLN A 233 -5.40 -3.30 -7.35
N PHE A 234 -6.14 -4.06 -8.16
CA PHE A 234 -6.36 -5.49 -7.94
C PHE A 234 -5.29 -6.29 -8.67
N HIS A 235 -4.56 -7.14 -7.94
CA HIS A 235 -3.61 -8.05 -8.58
C HIS A 235 -4.36 -9.20 -9.24
N PRO A 236 -4.09 -9.51 -10.52
CA PRO A 236 -4.82 -10.53 -11.27
C PRO A 236 -4.71 -11.94 -10.68
N SER A 237 -3.54 -12.32 -10.20
CA SER A 237 -3.19 -13.70 -9.84
C SER A 237 -2.92 -13.85 -8.33
N GLY A 238 -3.96 -13.69 -7.50
CA GLY A 238 -3.95 -14.21 -6.14
C GLY A 238 -4.33 -15.69 -6.12
N LEU A 239 -3.52 -16.55 -5.49
CA LEU A 239 -3.87 -17.97 -5.34
C LEU A 239 -5.24 -18.09 -4.67
N TYR A 240 -6.15 -18.81 -5.31
CA TYR A 240 -7.47 -19.05 -4.73
C TYR A 240 -7.39 -20.18 -3.71
N LEU A 241 -7.74 -19.87 -2.48
CA LEU A 241 -7.86 -20.81 -1.38
C LEU A 241 -9.34 -20.88 -0.98
N LYS A 242 -9.91 -22.08 -0.97
CA LYS A 242 -11.29 -22.27 -0.53
C LYS A 242 -11.40 -21.86 0.94
N ASP A 243 -12.47 -21.16 1.27
CA ASP A 243 -12.79 -20.73 2.64
C ASP A 243 -11.74 -19.76 3.27
N SER A 244 -10.91 -19.10 2.46
CA SER A 244 -9.95 -18.11 2.90
C SER A 244 -10.15 -16.75 2.22
N THR A 245 -10.14 -15.70 3.01
CA THR A 245 -10.13 -14.30 2.53
C THR A 245 -8.72 -13.85 2.15
N LYS A 246 -7.68 -14.48 2.71
CA LYS A 246 -6.28 -14.18 2.40
C LYS A 246 -5.88 -14.84 1.07
N ALA A 247 -5.44 -14.05 0.11
CA ALA A 247 -4.88 -14.53 -1.14
C ALA A 247 -3.34 -14.52 -1.05
N PHE A 248 -2.70 -15.65 -1.35
CA PHE A 248 -1.25 -15.65 -1.54
C PHE A 248 -0.93 -15.10 -2.93
N LEU A 249 -0.04 -14.12 -3.00
CA LEU A 249 0.37 -13.49 -4.26
C LEU A 249 1.12 -14.49 -5.15
N ILE A 250 0.67 -14.65 -6.38
CA ILE A 250 1.46 -15.26 -7.46
C ILE A 250 2.00 -14.12 -8.32
N SER A 251 3.29 -13.86 -8.21
CA SER A 251 3.97 -12.73 -8.87
C SER A 251 3.62 -12.61 -10.35
N GLU A 252 3.57 -11.39 -10.85
CA GLU A 252 3.42 -11.10 -12.28
C GLU A 252 4.53 -11.73 -13.12
N ALA A 253 5.73 -11.88 -12.56
CA ALA A 253 6.85 -12.54 -13.21
C ALA A 253 6.51 -13.96 -13.70
N VAL A 254 5.59 -14.68 -13.04
CA VAL A 254 5.12 -16.01 -13.48
C VAL A 254 4.39 -15.91 -14.82
N ARG A 255 3.56 -14.86 -15.02
CA ARG A 255 2.94 -14.57 -16.33
C ARG A 255 3.98 -14.06 -17.34
N GLY A 256 5.00 -13.34 -16.86
CA GLY A 256 6.17 -12.92 -17.64
C GLY A 256 6.93 -14.09 -18.25
N GLU A 257 7.02 -15.21 -17.53
CA GLU A 257 7.59 -16.48 -18.04
C GLU A 257 6.58 -17.26 -18.92
N LYS A 258 5.52 -16.60 -19.41
CA LYS A 258 4.50 -17.10 -20.34
C LYS A 258 3.51 -18.12 -19.77
N ALA A 259 3.21 -18.08 -18.46
CA ALA A 259 2.09 -18.84 -17.93
C ALA A 259 0.76 -18.39 -18.56
N HIS A 260 -0.16 -19.32 -18.84
CA HIS A 260 -1.42 -19.10 -19.53
C HIS A 260 -2.60 -18.99 -18.56
N LEU A 261 -3.51 -18.05 -18.80
CA LEU A 261 -4.79 -17.95 -18.12
C LEU A 261 -5.87 -18.72 -18.90
N LEU A 262 -6.42 -19.76 -18.29
CA LEU A 262 -7.40 -20.66 -18.88
C LEU A 262 -8.77 -20.51 -18.21
N ASN A 263 -9.83 -20.54 -19.04
CA ASN A 263 -11.21 -20.64 -18.57
C ASN A 263 -11.58 -22.07 -18.17
N LYS A 264 -12.82 -22.30 -17.73
CA LYS A 264 -13.35 -23.63 -17.32
C LYS A 264 -13.20 -24.69 -18.41
N ALA A 265 -13.22 -24.31 -19.69
CA ALA A 265 -13.05 -25.20 -20.84
C ALA A 265 -11.56 -25.42 -21.23
N GLY A 266 -10.60 -24.94 -20.44
CA GLY A 266 -9.17 -25.08 -20.73
C GLY A 266 -8.65 -24.17 -21.87
N LYS A 267 -9.40 -23.15 -22.25
CA LYS A 267 -9.01 -22.22 -23.33
C LYS A 267 -8.43 -20.94 -22.80
N ARG A 268 -7.35 -20.44 -23.41
CA ARG A 268 -6.78 -19.12 -23.15
C ARG A 268 -7.78 -18.03 -23.55
N PHE A 269 -8.28 -17.28 -22.57
CA PHE A 269 -9.29 -16.26 -22.80
C PHE A 269 -8.72 -14.85 -22.99
N MET A 270 -7.45 -14.62 -22.64
CA MET A 270 -6.82 -13.29 -22.77
C MET A 270 -6.43 -12.95 -24.22
N VAL A 271 -6.14 -13.94 -25.08
CA VAL A 271 -5.69 -13.74 -26.47
C VAL A 271 -6.63 -12.87 -27.31
N PRO A 272 -7.97 -13.06 -27.31
CA PRO A 272 -8.88 -12.21 -28.05
C PRO A 272 -9.19 -10.86 -27.37
N ILE A 273 -8.69 -10.60 -26.15
CA ILE A 273 -9.01 -9.42 -25.37
C ILE A 273 -7.96 -8.31 -25.54
N HIS A 274 -6.67 -8.71 -25.58
CA HIS A 274 -5.56 -7.76 -25.66
C HIS A 274 -4.37 -8.36 -26.41
N GLU A 275 -3.66 -7.54 -27.20
CA GLU A 275 -2.49 -7.98 -27.99
C GLU A 275 -1.37 -8.60 -27.16
N LEU A 276 -1.15 -8.08 -25.93
CA LEU A 276 -0.19 -8.62 -24.98
C LEU A 276 -0.73 -9.83 -24.17
N ALA A 277 -1.97 -10.25 -24.44
CA ALA A 277 -2.64 -11.37 -23.75
C ALA A 277 -2.46 -11.31 -22.22
N GLU A 278 -1.82 -12.32 -21.62
CA GLU A 278 -1.60 -12.43 -20.17
C GLU A 278 -0.65 -11.35 -19.60
N LEU A 279 0.07 -10.62 -20.44
CA LEU A 279 0.96 -9.50 -20.10
C LEU A 279 0.31 -8.13 -20.29
N ALA A 280 -0.99 -8.07 -20.58
CA ALA A 280 -1.74 -6.84 -20.59
C ALA A 280 -1.64 -6.12 -19.22
N PRO A 281 -1.87 -4.80 -19.12
CA PRO A 281 -1.91 -4.07 -17.87
C PRO A 281 -2.79 -4.75 -16.81
N ARG A 282 -2.38 -4.65 -15.55
CA ARG A 282 -3.01 -5.36 -14.42
C ARG A 282 -4.52 -5.14 -14.31
N ASP A 283 -4.96 -3.92 -14.51
CA ASP A 283 -6.39 -3.53 -14.51
C ASP A 283 -7.19 -4.30 -15.58
N ILE A 284 -6.63 -4.44 -16.78
CA ILE A 284 -7.26 -5.20 -17.89
C ILE A 284 -7.32 -6.69 -17.55
N VAL A 285 -6.21 -7.28 -17.09
CA VAL A 285 -6.16 -8.71 -16.77
C VAL A 285 -7.08 -9.04 -15.59
N ALA A 286 -7.06 -8.26 -14.51
CA ALA A 286 -7.90 -8.47 -13.32
C ALA A 286 -9.40 -8.41 -13.69
N ARG A 287 -9.79 -7.39 -14.46
CA ARG A 287 -11.17 -7.23 -14.95
C ARG A 287 -11.59 -8.38 -15.87
N SER A 288 -10.70 -8.84 -16.75
CA SER A 288 -10.97 -9.96 -17.65
C SER A 288 -11.14 -11.26 -16.92
N ILE A 289 -10.30 -11.54 -15.91
CA ILE A 289 -10.45 -12.71 -15.02
C ILE A 289 -11.80 -12.64 -14.30
N PHE A 290 -12.15 -11.49 -13.72
CA PHE A 290 -13.40 -11.32 -12.99
C PHE A 290 -14.63 -11.56 -13.88
N LYS A 291 -14.63 -11.03 -15.13
CA LYS A 291 -15.67 -11.29 -16.13
C LYS A 291 -15.73 -12.77 -16.53
N GLN A 292 -14.57 -13.41 -16.71
CA GLN A 292 -14.50 -14.84 -17.05
C GLN A 292 -15.02 -15.73 -15.92
N MET A 293 -14.68 -15.40 -14.64
CA MET A 293 -15.20 -16.09 -13.47
C MET A 293 -16.75 -16.05 -13.42
N LYS A 294 -17.33 -14.86 -13.64
CA LYS A 294 -18.79 -14.69 -13.71
C LYS A 294 -19.40 -15.51 -14.86
N LYS A 295 -18.78 -15.50 -16.04
CA LYS A 295 -19.25 -16.24 -17.23
C LYS A 295 -19.23 -17.74 -17.04
N ASP A 296 -18.21 -18.26 -16.36
CA ASP A 296 -17.99 -19.68 -16.13
C ASP A 296 -18.73 -20.21 -14.89
N ASP A 297 -19.33 -19.33 -14.10
CA ASP A 297 -19.87 -19.59 -12.76
C ASP A 297 -18.83 -20.33 -11.89
N MET A 298 -17.65 -19.72 -11.78
CA MET A 298 -16.50 -20.28 -11.05
C MET A 298 -15.86 -19.21 -10.17
N PRO A 299 -15.40 -19.54 -8.95
CA PRO A 299 -14.76 -18.59 -8.05
C PRO A 299 -13.29 -18.29 -8.41
N TYR A 300 -12.76 -18.87 -9.48
CA TYR A 300 -11.39 -18.71 -9.95
C TYR A 300 -11.27 -19.00 -11.44
N VAL A 301 -10.14 -18.64 -12.05
CA VAL A 301 -9.66 -19.15 -13.33
C VAL A 301 -8.38 -19.96 -13.11
N THR A 302 -7.95 -20.72 -14.11
CA THR A 302 -6.74 -21.56 -13.99
C THR A 302 -5.53 -20.81 -14.55
N LEU A 303 -4.45 -20.74 -13.78
CA LEU A 303 -3.11 -20.35 -14.25
C LEU A 303 -2.33 -21.64 -14.55
N SER A 304 -1.99 -21.85 -15.81
CA SER A 304 -1.31 -23.06 -16.28
C SER A 304 0.14 -22.80 -16.66
N LEU A 305 1.04 -23.61 -16.11
CA LEU A 305 2.48 -23.61 -16.40
C LEU A 305 2.95 -24.94 -17.03
N LYS A 306 2.01 -25.87 -17.34
CA LYS A 306 2.29 -27.24 -17.86
C LYS A 306 3.18 -27.28 -19.11
N HIS A 307 3.18 -26.23 -19.91
CA HIS A 307 3.95 -26.13 -21.15
C HIS A 307 5.37 -25.59 -20.94
N LEU A 308 5.71 -25.20 -19.72
CA LEU A 308 7.01 -24.64 -19.35
C LEU A 308 7.92 -25.70 -18.75
N ASP A 309 9.24 -25.47 -18.83
CA ASP A 309 10.23 -26.35 -18.17
C ASP A 309 10.11 -26.24 -16.64
N SER A 310 9.79 -27.36 -15.99
CA SER A 310 9.64 -27.45 -14.54
C SER A 310 10.91 -27.05 -13.79
N ASN A 311 12.10 -27.37 -14.29
CA ASN A 311 13.36 -27.00 -13.66
C ASN A 311 13.57 -25.48 -13.69
N MET A 312 13.19 -24.83 -14.77
CA MET A 312 13.22 -23.38 -14.88
C MET A 312 12.30 -22.75 -13.84
N ILE A 313 11.05 -23.25 -13.70
CA ILE A 313 10.06 -22.75 -12.72
C ILE A 313 10.61 -22.88 -11.30
N LEU A 314 11.11 -24.06 -10.92
CA LEU A 314 11.67 -24.33 -9.59
C LEU A 314 12.85 -23.41 -9.24
N LYS A 315 13.70 -23.14 -10.23
CA LYS A 315 14.86 -22.25 -10.04
C LYS A 315 14.47 -20.78 -9.97
N ARG A 316 13.46 -20.36 -10.76
CA ARG A 316 13.07 -18.96 -10.89
C ARG A 316 12.13 -18.51 -9.77
N PHE A 317 11.25 -19.41 -9.29
CA PHE A 317 10.20 -19.13 -8.31
C PHE A 317 10.22 -20.09 -7.13
N PRO A 318 11.35 -20.23 -6.41
CA PRO A 318 11.48 -21.23 -5.34
C PRO A 318 10.52 -20.94 -4.18
N GLY A 319 10.32 -19.66 -3.81
CA GLY A 319 9.44 -19.25 -2.72
C GLY A 319 7.96 -19.44 -3.06
N ILE A 320 7.55 -19.05 -4.27
CA ILE A 320 6.17 -19.25 -4.74
C ILE A 320 5.86 -20.74 -4.84
N TYR A 321 6.79 -21.54 -5.40
CA TYR A 321 6.61 -22.98 -5.49
C TYR A 321 6.44 -23.63 -4.11
N ALA A 322 7.34 -23.32 -3.16
CA ALA A 322 7.26 -23.86 -1.81
C ALA A 322 5.92 -23.52 -1.15
N LYS A 323 5.46 -22.26 -1.31
CA LYS A 323 4.20 -21.82 -0.72
C LYS A 323 2.97 -22.45 -1.38
N CYS A 324 2.97 -22.59 -2.71
CA CYS A 324 1.91 -23.36 -3.41
C CYS A 324 1.83 -24.79 -2.89
N LYS A 325 2.98 -25.43 -2.67
CA LYS A 325 3.08 -26.79 -2.15
C LYS A 325 2.47 -26.93 -0.74
N GLU A 326 2.72 -25.94 0.16
CA GLU A 326 2.08 -25.91 1.50
C GLU A 326 0.54 -25.89 1.39
N PHE A 327 0.00 -25.22 0.37
CA PHE A 327 -1.44 -25.17 0.10
C PHE A 327 -1.96 -26.35 -0.75
N GLY A 328 -1.12 -27.35 -1.04
CA GLY A 328 -1.51 -28.55 -1.79
C GLY A 328 -1.52 -28.38 -3.31
N TYR A 329 -0.92 -27.30 -3.84
CA TYR A 329 -0.83 -27.05 -5.29
C TYR A 329 0.59 -27.24 -5.80
N ASP A 330 0.71 -27.65 -7.07
CA ASP A 330 1.97 -27.76 -7.78
C ASP A 330 2.08 -26.63 -8.82
N LEU A 331 2.97 -25.65 -8.58
CA LEU A 331 3.16 -24.51 -9.48
C LEU A 331 3.61 -24.92 -10.88
N THR A 332 4.26 -26.08 -11.04
CA THR A 332 4.68 -26.56 -12.37
C THR A 332 3.51 -27.09 -13.22
N GLN A 333 2.33 -27.15 -12.68
CA GLN A 333 1.14 -27.67 -13.31
C GLN A 333 0.09 -26.56 -13.53
N GLU A 334 -1.02 -26.66 -12.85
CA GLU A 334 -2.16 -25.74 -12.90
C GLU A 334 -2.56 -25.34 -11.50
N ILE A 335 -2.74 -24.06 -11.27
CA ILE A 335 -3.18 -23.52 -9.99
C ILE A 335 -4.40 -22.61 -10.16
N PRO A 336 -5.35 -22.60 -9.20
CA PRO A 336 -6.48 -21.70 -9.23
C PRO A 336 -6.03 -20.27 -8.83
N VAL A 337 -6.42 -19.28 -9.62
CA VAL A 337 -6.14 -17.87 -9.31
C VAL A 337 -7.38 -17.02 -9.47
N ALA A 338 -7.49 -15.98 -8.64
CA ALA A 338 -8.54 -14.97 -8.74
C ALA A 338 -7.96 -13.60 -8.36
N PRO A 339 -8.56 -12.50 -8.84
CA PRO A 339 -8.10 -11.18 -8.48
C PRO A 339 -8.24 -10.90 -6.98
N ALA A 340 -7.32 -10.13 -6.42
CA ALA A 340 -7.33 -9.72 -5.03
C ALA A 340 -6.89 -8.26 -4.90
N ALA A 341 -7.46 -7.50 -3.96
CA ALA A 341 -7.00 -6.16 -3.65
C ALA A 341 -5.53 -6.21 -3.21
N HIS A 342 -4.70 -5.32 -3.76
CA HIS A 342 -3.25 -5.45 -3.65
C HIS A 342 -2.53 -4.17 -3.28
N TYR A 343 -2.92 -3.03 -3.87
CA TYR A 343 -2.23 -1.77 -3.67
C TYR A 343 -3.21 -0.59 -3.72
N SER A 344 -3.06 0.34 -2.77
CA SER A 344 -3.78 1.60 -2.74
C SER A 344 -2.95 2.65 -3.48
N VAL A 345 -3.51 3.25 -4.53
CA VAL A 345 -2.82 4.29 -5.31
C VAL A 345 -2.93 5.64 -4.62
N GLY A 346 -4.14 5.98 -4.18
CA GLY A 346 -4.42 7.15 -3.37
C GLY A 346 -3.98 7.02 -1.91
N GLY A 347 -4.08 8.11 -1.18
CA GLY A 347 -3.69 8.19 0.23
C GLY A 347 -3.60 9.61 0.74
N VAL A 348 -2.79 9.82 1.77
CA VAL A 348 -2.51 11.14 2.35
C VAL A 348 -1.72 11.98 1.34
N LEU A 349 -2.28 13.13 0.94
CA LEU A 349 -1.55 14.06 0.06
C LEU A 349 -0.21 14.42 0.70
N SER A 350 0.86 14.17 -0.01
CA SER A 350 2.19 14.56 0.40
C SER A 350 2.96 15.20 -0.76
N ASN A 351 3.68 16.26 -0.45
CA ASN A 351 4.49 16.93 -1.45
C ASN A 351 5.79 16.16 -1.76
N SER A 352 6.60 16.68 -2.66
CA SER A 352 7.86 16.06 -3.09
C SER A 352 8.87 15.80 -1.95
N ASN A 353 8.68 16.40 -0.78
CA ASN A 353 9.46 16.17 0.43
C ASN A 353 8.72 15.35 1.50
N GLY A 354 7.61 14.73 1.14
CA GLY A 354 6.81 13.93 2.07
C GLY A 354 6.01 14.73 3.09
N ARG A 355 6.00 16.08 3.05
CA ARG A 355 5.19 16.90 3.97
C ARG A 355 3.71 16.70 3.71
N THR A 356 2.91 16.75 4.78
CA THR A 356 1.45 16.79 4.74
C THR A 356 0.93 18.19 5.09
N ASP A 357 -0.39 18.38 5.05
CA ASP A 357 -1.05 19.64 5.50
C ASP A 357 -0.82 19.95 6.99
N VAL A 358 -0.50 18.94 7.79
CA VAL A 358 -0.21 19.10 9.22
C VAL A 358 1.29 19.26 9.40
N LYS A 359 1.71 20.40 9.93
CA LYS A 359 3.13 20.70 10.13
C LYS A 359 3.80 19.64 11.02
N ARG A 360 5.03 19.21 10.68
CA ARG A 360 5.82 18.17 11.35
C ARG A 360 5.27 16.74 11.20
N LEU A 361 4.24 16.58 10.37
CA LEU A 361 3.71 15.30 9.95
C LEU A 361 4.12 15.03 8.51
N TYR A 362 4.78 13.91 8.30
CA TYR A 362 5.23 13.41 7.00
C TYR A 362 4.48 12.13 6.65
N ALA A 363 4.27 11.87 5.36
CA ALA A 363 3.70 10.60 4.88
C ALA A 363 4.57 10.06 3.74
N CYS A 364 4.98 8.79 3.83
CA CYS A 364 5.86 8.12 2.87
C CYS A 364 5.44 6.66 2.64
N GLY A 365 5.68 6.15 1.43
CA GLY A 365 5.26 4.82 0.99
C GLY A 365 3.75 4.74 0.76
N GLU A 366 3.17 3.56 0.77
CA GLU A 366 1.80 3.30 0.31
C GLU A 366 0.68 4.06 1.07
N VAL A 367 0.96 4.64 2.24
CA VAL A 367 0.00 5.52 2.95
C VAL A 367 -0.11 6.88 2.30
N SER A 368 0.92 7.30 1.56
CA SER A 368 1.01 8.61 0.91
C SER A 368 0.56 8.58 -0.54
N ALA A 369 0.08 9.71 -1.01
CA ALA A 369 -0.16 9.96 -2.42
C ALA A 369 0.79 11.09 -2.86
N THR A 370 1.90 10.67 -3.48
CA THR A 370 2.98 11.54 -3.98
C THR A 370 2.74 12.01 -5.40
N GLY A 371 1.68 11.48 -6.06
CA GLY A 371 1.40 11.73 -7.47
C GLY A 371 2.15 10.83 -8.46
N ILE A 372 3.05 9.94 -8.00
CA ILE A 372 3.81 9.06 -8.89
C ILE A 372 2.93 8.02 -9.57
N MET A 373 1.98 7.45 -8.85
CA MET A 373 1.27 6.24 -9.28
C MET A 373 0.10 6.53 -10.24
N GLY A 374 -0.33 7.77 -10.33
CA GLY A 374 -1.46 8.18 -11.16
C GLY A 374 -2.74 7.39 -10.85
N ALA A 375 -3.39 6.84 -11.86
CA ALA A 375 -4.58 5.99 -11.70
C ALA A 375 -4.26 4.49 -11.63
N ASN A 376 -3.00 4.09 -11.88
CA ASN A 376 -2.58 2.68 -11.89
C ASN A 376 -1.05 2.58 -11.77
N ARG A 377 -0.59 1.90 -10.75
CA ARG A 377 0.83 1.78 -10.43
C ARG A 377 1.59 0.93 -11.45
N LEU A 378 2.70 1.44 -11.96
CA LEU A 378 3.69 0.63 -12.68
C LEU A 378 4.32 -0.39 -11.72
N ALA A 379 4.50 -1.62 -12.16
CA ALA A 379 5.10 -2.68 -11.37
C ALA A 379 6.49 -2.27 -10.84
N SER A 380 6.80 -2.69 -9.61
CA SER A 380 8.12 -2.47 -8.96
C SER A 380 8.53 -1.02 -8.64
N ASN A 381 7.68 0.00 -8.91
CA ASN A 381 7.93 1.39 -8.50
C ASN A 381 7.71 1.62 -7.01
N SER A 382 6.84 0.85 -6.33
CA SER A 382 6.47 1.13 -4.94
C SER A 382 7.60 0.97 -3.93
N LEU A 383 8.50 -0.01 -4.13
CA LEU A 383 9.67 -0.15 -3.25
C LEU A 383 10.68 0.98 -3.50
N LEU A 384 10.80 1.46 -4.74
CA LEU A 384 11.65 2.60 -5.07
C LEU A 384 11.12 3.89 -4.44
N GLU A 385 9.81 4.14 -4.54
CA GLU A 385 9.14 5.25 -3.87
C GLU A 385 9.42 5.27 -2.37
N CYS A 386 9.37 4.11 -1.70
CA CYS A 386 9.68 4.00 -0.28
C CYS A 386 11.09 4.52 0.07
N LEU A 387 12.09 4.24 -0.75
CA LEU A 387 13.46 4.70 -0.52
C LEU A 387 13.62 6.19 -0.82
N VAL A 388 13.14 6.64 -1.98
CA VAL A 388 13.33 8.02 -2.46
C VAL A 388 12.62 9.01 -1.54
N PHE A 389 11.31 8.82 -1.31
CA PHE A 389 10.52 9.79 -0.55
C PHE A 389 10.75 9.73 0.95
N ALA A 390 11.09 8.57 1.51
CA ALA A 390 11.52 8.51 2.90
C ALA A 390 12.84 9.26 3.13
N ASN A 391 13.81 9.14 2.21
CA ASN A 391 15.06 9.93 2.28
C ASN A 391 14.77 11.44 2.23
N ARG A 392 13.98 11.88 1.26
CA ARG A 392 13.63 13.30 1.08
C ARG A 392 12.92 13.85 2.32
N ALA A 393 11.98 13.11 2.89
CA ALA A 393 11.25 13.53 4.08
C ALA A 393 12.18 13.68 5.31
N VAL A 394 13.14 12.78 5.49
CA VAL A 394 14.12 12.90 6.57
C VAL A 394 15.02 14.11 6.38
N GLU A 395 15.56 14.35 5.17
CA GLU A 395 16.41 15.52 4.89
C GLU A 395 15.62 16.83 5.06
N ASP A 396 14.37 16.88 4.64
CA ASP A 396 13.50 18.03 4.79
C ASP A 396 13.18 18.35 6.26
N SER A 397 12.95 17.32 7.09
CA SER A 397 12.61 17.47 8.50
C SER A 397 13.68 18.23 9.30
N VAL A 398 14.94 18.09 8.92
CA VAL A 398 16.06 18.83 9.53
C VAL A 398 15.90 20.34 9.36
N GLN A 399 15.39 20.78 8.21
CA GLN A 399 15.18 22.20 7.92
C GLN A 399 14.00 22.80 8.68
N VAL A 400 12.97 21.99 8.96
CA VAL A 400 11.79 22.42 9.73
C VAL A 400 12.13 22.63 11.21
N GLY A 401 13.14 21.94 11.73
CA GLY A 401 13.64 22.06 13.10
C GLY A 401 12.71 21.49 14.18
N GLY A 402 13.18 21.39 15.39
CA GLY A 402 12.48 20.77 16.53
C GLY A 402 11.41 21.64 17.18
N VAL A 403 10.59 21.00 18.04
CA VAL A 403 9.58 21.66 18.89
C VAL A 403 10.25 22.24 20.13
N LYS A 404 10.00 23.52 20.44
CA LYS A 404 10.51 24.15 21.68
C LYS A 404 9.78 23.65 22.92
N GLU A 405 8.44 23.68 22.88
CA GLU A 405 7.56 23.20 23.94
C GLU A 405 6.44 22.37 23.34
N SER A 406 6.16 21.22 23.91
CA SER A 406 5.04 20.37 23.50
C SER A 406 3.84 20.65 24.41
N PRO A 407 2.64 20.87 23.87
CA PRO A 407 1.43 20.98 24.68
C PRO A 407 1.15 19.65 25.40
N GLU A 408 0.50 19.76 26.54
CA GLU A 408 0.04 18.57 27.26
C GLU A 408 -1.21 18.00 26.60
N PHE A 409 -1.25 16.68 26.49
CA PHE A 409 -2.39 15.91 26.04
C PHE A 409 -2.79 14.90 27.12
N GLU A 410 -4.07 14.76 27.35
CA GLU A 410 -4.61 13.80 28.31
C GLU A 410 -4.83 12.43 27.66
N LYS A 411 -4.68 11.35 28.45
CA LYS A 411 -5.12 10.01 28.06
C LYS A 411 -6.65 9.99 27.98
N LYS A 412 -7.20 9.31 26.99
CA LYS A 412 -8.66 9.26 26.74
C LYS A 412 -9.16 7.93 26.18
N TYR A 413 -8.24 7.02 25.82
CA TYR A 413 -8.61 5.72 25.28
C TYR A 413 -8.64 4.65 26.37
N TYR A 414 -9.62 3.78 26.26
CA TYR A 414 -9.72 2.55 27.02
C TYR A 414 -10.11 1.40 26.10
N LYS A 415 -9.90 0.16 26.52
CA LYS A 415 -10.20 -1.05 25.76
C LYS A 415 -11.22 -1.87 26.54
N ASN A 416 -12.39 -2.09 25.94
CA ASN A 416 -13.39 -2.99 26.47
C ASN A 416 -13.39 -4.29 25.65
N PRO A 417 -12.91 -5.43 26.22
CA PRO A 417 -12.86 -6.71 25.49
C PRO A 417 -14.22 -7.19 24.95
N GLU A 418 -15.35 -6.78 25.55
CA GLU A 418 -16.68 -7.13 25.09
C GLU A 418 -16.98 -6.61 23.69
N ASN A 419 -16.33 -5.52 23.28
CA ASN A 419 -16.52 -4.89 21.97
C ASN A 419 -15.68 -5.52 20.83
N ILE A 420 -14.85 -6.53 21.10
CA ILE A 420 -14.10 -7.25 20.06
C ILE A 420 -15.03 -7.93 19.06
N GLY A 421 -16.17 -8.45 19.54
CA GLY A 421 -17.21 -9.06 18.69
C GLY A 421 -17.81 -8.08 17.71
N LEU A 422 -18.13 -6.87 18.19
CA LEU A 422 -18.60 -5.77 17.35
C LEU A 422 -17.57 -5.41 16.26
N TYR A 423 -16.31 -5.18 16.65
CA TYR A 423 -15.26 -4.85 15.68
C TYR A 423 -15.09 -5.92 14.61
N THR A 424 -15.13 -7.20 14.99
CA THR A 424 -15.01 -8.33 14.07
C THR A 424 -16.18 -8.37 13.07
N GLU A 425 -17.39 -8.14 13.56
CA GLU A 425 -18.60 -8.09 12.72
C GLU A 425 -18.54 -6.90 11.75
N ILE A 426 -18.22 -5.69 12.25
CA ILE A 426 -18.09 -4.49 11.40
C ILE A 426 -17.03 -4.70 10.33
N ARG A 427 -15.87 -5.25 10.70
CA ARG A 427 -14.80 -5.55 9.76
C ARG A 427 -15.24 -6.50 8.65
N THR A 428 -15.96 -7.56 9.00
CA THR A 428 -16.50 -8.52 8.03
C THR A 428 -17.50 -7.84 7.10
N SER A 429 -18.46 -7.11 7.67
CA SER A 429 -19.49 -6.39 6.89
C SER A 429 -18.89 -5.34 5.95
N VAL A 430 -17.87 -4.60 6.41
CA VAL A 430 -17.14 -3.65 5.55
C VAL A 430 -16.43 -4.39 4.42
N ALA A 431 -15.74 -5.49 4.72
CA ALA A 431 -14.98 -6.24 3.73
C ALA A 431 -15.88 -6.83 2.63
N GLU A 432 -17.04 -7.36 2.99
CA GLU A 432 -18.06 -7.84 2.06
C GLU A 432 -18.65 -6.70 1.22
N THR A 433 -18.99 -5.58 1.88
CA THR A 433 -19.52 -4.39 1.21
C THR A 433 -18.52 -3.86 0.18
N MET A 434 -17.26 -3.68 0.54
CA MET A 434 -16.22 -3.20 -0.36
C MET A 434 -15.96 -4.16 -1.52
N ASN A 435 -15.93 -5.46 -1.24
CA ASN A 435 -15.70 -6.47 -2.29
C ASN A 435 -16.83 -6.53 -3.31
N TYR A 436 -18.08 -6.40 -2.86
CA TYR A 436 -19.25 -6.51 -3.73
C TYR A 436 -19.60 -5.20 -4.44
N PHE A 437 -19.61 -4.06 -3.72
CA PHE A 437 -20.13 -2.80 -4.20
C PHE A 437 -19.05 -1.84 -4.74
N ALA A 438 -17.84 -1.90 -4.23
CA ALA A 438 -16.70 -1.05 -4.63
C ALA A 438 -15.49 -1.85 -5.14
N GLY A 439 -15.74 -3.05 -5.68
CA GLY A 439 -14.71 -3.96 -6.21
C GLY A 439 -14.15 -3.57 -7.57
N ILE A 440 -13.84 -4.58 -8.39
CA ILE A 440 -13.19 -4.42 -9.70
C ILE A 440 -14.12 -3.78 -10.75
N ILE A 441 -15.41 -4.12 -10.73
CA ILE A 441 -16.43 -3.55 -11.61
C ILE A 441 -17.45 -2.82 -10.74
N ARG A 442 -17.66 -1.56 -11.02
CA ARG A 442 -18.50 -0.64 -10.27
C ARG A 442 -19.57 -0.03 -11.17
N SER A 443 -20.66 0.44 -10.58
CA SER A 443 -21.69 1.27 -11.23
C SER A 443 -22.23 2.30 -10.23
N GLU A 444 -22.99 3.27 -10.70
CA GLU A 444 -23.67 4.22 -9.80
C GLU A 444 -24.58 3.49 -8.81
N GLU A 445 -25.32 2.49 -9.29
CA GLU A 445 -26.20 1.65 -8.47
C GLU A 445 -25.41 0.93 -7.35
N THR A 446 -24.37 0.16 -7.71
CA THR A 446 -23.59 -0.61 -6.73
C THR A 446 -22.89 0.30 -5.72
N LEU A 447 -22.27 1.39 -6.17
CA LEU A 447 -21.58 2.33 -5.28
C LEU A 447 -22.54 3.05 -4.33
N THR A 448 -23.74 3.41 -4.80
CA THR A 448 -24.77 4.06 -3.97
C THR A 448 -25.30 3.10 -2.90
N GLU A 449 -25.56 1.84 -3.24
CA GLU A 449 -25.94 0.81 -2.28
C GLU A 449 -24.82 0.54 -1.26
N GLY A 450 -23.55 0.48 -1.73
CA GLY A 450 -22.40 0.34 -0.86
C GLY A 450 -22.29 1.48 0.15
N LEU A 451 -22.45 2.72 -0.31
CA LEU A 451 -22.42 3.90 0.55
C LEU A 451 -23.58 3.89 1.58
N ALA A 452 -24.77 3.45 1.17
CA ALA A 452 -25.91 3.31 2.08
C ALA A 452 -25.62 2.29 3.20
N LYS A 453 -25.03 1.13 2.85
CA LYS A 453 -24.62 0.12 3.84
C LYS A 453 -23.55 0.64 4.80
N ILE A 454 -22.54 1.36 4.30
CA ILE A 454 -21.53 1.98 5.17
C ILE A 454 -22.21 2.98 6.12
N SER A 455 -23.14 3.80 5.64
CA SER A 455 -23.88 4.76 6.47
C SER A 455 -24.74 4.09 7.56
N GLU A 456 -25.33 2.93 7.27
CA GLU A 456 -26.07 2.13 8.25
C GLU A 456 -25.12 1.61 9.35
N LEU A 457 -23.94 1.09 8.96
CA LEU A 457 -22.94 0.62 9.92
C LEU A 457 -22.37 1.77 10.76
N GLU A 458 -22.15 2.95 10.18
CA GLU A 458 -21.71 4.15 10.91
C GLU A 458 -22.72 4.56 11.98
N LYS A 459 -24.02 4.58 11.64
CA LYS A 459 -25.10 4.86 12.59
C LYS A 459 -25.08 3.86 13.73
N ARG A 460 -25.01 2.56 13.43
CA ARG A 460 -24.96 1.49 14.43
C ARG A 460 -23.76 1.63 15.37
N VAL A 461 -22.56 1.91 14.84
CA VAL A 461 -21.35 2.12 15.65
C VAL A 461 -21.48 3.40 16.49
N GLY A 462 -22.12 4.44 15.96
CA GLY A 462 -22.37 5.71 16.66
C GLY A 462 -23.35 5.59 17.83
N GLU A 463 -24.24 4.59 17.83
CA GLU A 463 -25.21 4.33 18.90
C GLU A 463 -24.60 3.55 20.08
N ILE A 464 -23.36 3.05 19.97
CA ILE A 464 -22.70 2.33 21.06
C ILE A 464 -22.33 3.31 22.18
N PRO A 465 -22.85 3.13 23.41
CA PRO A 465 -22.50 4.00 24.53
C PRO A 465 -21.02 3.84 24.89
N THR A 466 -20.28 4.94 24.96
CA THR A 466 -18.88 4.96 25.39
C THR A 466 -18.60 6.18 26.25
N ASP A 467 -17.86 5.98 27.31
CA ASP A 467 -17.36 7.07 28.17
C ASP A 467 -15.97 7.50 27.69
N GLY A 468 -15.92 8.18 26.52
CA GLY A 468 -14.66 8.57 25.89
C GLY A 468 -14.35 7.77 24.64
N CYS A 469 -13.06 7.51 24.37
CA CYS A 469 -12.62 6.82 23.15
C CYS A 469 -12.40 5.32 23.43
N GLU A 470 -13.39 4.49 23.10
CA GLU A 470 -13.25 3.05 23.22
C GLU A 470 -12.50 2.49 22.01
N TYR A 471 -11.50 1.63 22.28
CA TYR A 471 -10.54 1.12 21.29
C TYR A 471 -11.19 0.46 20.06
N TYR A 472 -12.11 -0.49 20.28
CA TYR A 472 -12.75 -1.25 19.19
C TYR A 472 -13.79 -0.44 18.44
N VAL A 473 -14.51 0.45 19.13
CA VAL A 473 -15.45 1.37 18.51
C VAL A 473 -14.71 2.37 17.61
N GLU A 474 -13.62 2.96 18.08
CA GLU A 474 -12.81 3.88 17.27
C GLU A 474 -12.11 3.15 16.11
N ALA A 475 -11.67 1.89 16.28
CA ALA A 475 -11.15 1.07 15.19
C ALA A 475 -12.23 0.79 14.12
N SER A 476 -13.47 0.51 14.54
CA SER A 476 -14.61 0.36 13.64
C SER A 476 -14.91 1.64 12.86
N LYS A 477 -14.90 2.79 13.52
CA LYS A 477 -15.08 4.11 12.87
C LYS A 477 -14.00 4.39 11.82
N ARG A 478 -12.73 4.00 12.08
CA ARG A 478 -11.64 4.14 11.09
C ARG A 478 -11.87 3.27 9.85
N LEU A 479 -12.30 2.00 10.01
CA LEU A 479 -12.64 1.13 8.87
C LEU A 479 -13.76 1.74 8.01
N LEU A 480 -14.82 2.22 8.64
CA LEU A 480 -15.95 2.85 7.95
C LEU A 480 -15.53 4.14 7.24
N CYS A 481 -14.70 4.96 7.89
CA CYS A 481 -14.11 6.15 7.28
C CYS A 481 -13.33 5.81 6.00
N VAL A 482 -12.44 4.80 6.02
CA VAL A 482 -11.67 4.38 4.83
C VAL A 482 -12.60 3.88 3.73
N ALA A 483 -13.63 3.10 4.05
CA ALA A 483 -14.61 2.64 3.08
C ALA A 483 -15.31 3.81 2.38
N ARG A 484 -15.74 4.80 3.13
CA ARG A 484 -16.36 6.03 2.63
C ARG A 484 -15.40 6.82 1.74
N LEU A 485 -14.15 7.00 2.18
CA LEU A 485 -13.10 7.68 1.42
C LEU A 485 -12.81 7.02 0.05
N ILE A 486 -13.10 5.72 -0.10
CA ILE A 486 -12.96 5.00 -1.38
C ILE A 486 -14.24 5.12 -2.23
N ILE A 487 -15.42 5.00 -1.63
CA ILE A 487 -16.69 4.94 -2.37
C ILE A 487 -17.10 6.31 -2.91
N GLU A 488 -16.97 7.37 -2.12
CA GLU A 488 -17.42 8.71 -2.51
C GLU A 488 -16.72 9.25 -3.76
N PRO A 489 -15.37 9.23 -3.87
CA PRO A 489 -14.71 9.66 -5.11
C PRO A 489 -15.00 8.70 -6.27
N ALA A 490 -15.22 7.40 -6.02
CA ALA A 490 -15.62 6.46 -7.05
C ALA A 490 -17.02 6.77 -7.63
N LEU A 491 -17.93 7.30 -6.82
CA LEU A 491 -19.24 7.82 -7.26
C LEU A 491 -19.09 9.11 -8.08
N MET A 492 -18.26 10.04 -7.61
CA MET A 492 -18.01 11.33 -8.26
C MET A 492 -17.38 11.14 -9.65
N ARG A 493 -16.42 10.21 -9.80
CA ARG A 493 -15.68 9.96 -11.05
C ARG A 493 -16.52 9.16 -12.04
N LYS A 494 -17.16 9.85 -12.99
CA LYS A 494 -18.03 9.25 -14.02
C LYS A 494 -17.24 8.87 -15.29
N GLU A 495 -16.18 8.10 -15.11
CA GLU A 495 -15.33 7.55 -16.17
C GLU A 495 -14.76 6.19 -15.76
N SER A 496 -13.98 5.56 -16.64
CA SER A 496 -13.12 4.40 -16.34
C SER A 496 -11.67 4.71 -16.63
N ARG A 497 -10.79 4.62 -15.60
CA ARG A 497 -9.35 4.92 -15.71
C ARG A 497 -8.55 4.06 -14.73
N GLY A 498 -7.51 3.37 -15.21
CA GLY A 498 -6.62 2.56 -14.36
C GLY A 498 -7.38 1.58 -13.46
N GLY A 499 -7.16 1.68 -12.14
CA GLY A 499 -7.79 0.83 -11.12
C GLY A 499 -9.28 1.10 -10.90
N HIS A 500 -9.82 2.20 -11.44
CA HIS A 500 -11.24 2.55 -11.33
C HIS A 500 -11.98 2.21 -12.63
N TYR A 501 -12.90 1.24 -12.57
CA TYR A 501 -13.73 0.86 -13.70
C TYR A 501 -15.22 0.95 -13.37
N ARG A 502 -15.94 1.76 -14.15
CA ARG A 502 -17.39 1.97 -14.11
C ARG A 502 -18.03 1.31 -15.34
N GLU A 503 -18.89 0.31 -15.15
CA GLU A 503 -19.58 -0.31 -16.28
C GLU A 503 -20.61 0.60 -16.95
N ASP A 504 -21.15 1.56 -16.20
CA ASP A 504 -22.03 2.62 -16.69
C ASP A 504 -21.28 3.79 -17.37
N TYR A 505 -19.97 3.92 -17.16
CA TYR A 505 -19.06 4.87 -17.82
C TYR A 505 -17.76 4.14 -18.24
N PRO A 506 -17.80 3.25 -19.25
CA PRO A 506 -16.72 2.30 -19.53
C PRO A 506 -15.47 2.91 -20.20
N CYS A 507 -15.54 4.17 -20.63
CA CYS A 507 -14.45 4.88 -21.28
C CYS A 507 -13.83 5.91 -20.35
N SER A 508 -12.56 6.27 -20.61
CA SER A 508 -11.93 7.44 -20.00
C SER A 508 -12.49 8.73 -20.59
N ASP A 509 -12.51 9.78 -19.80
CA ASP A 509 -12.96 11.12 -20.17
C ASP A 509 -11.89 12.15 -19.80
N GLU A 510 -11.48 12.99 -20.76
CA GLU A 510 -10.47 14.04 -20.54
C GLU A 510 -10.90 15.07 -19.48
N ALA A 511 -12.20 15.26 -19.26
CA ALA A 511 -12.71 16.10 -18.20
C ALA A 511 -12.37 15.59 -16.78
N PHE A 512 -12.03 14.31 -16.65
CA PHE A 512 -11.61 13.67 -15.41
C PHE A 512 -10.10 13.44 -15.29
N VAL A 513 -9.27 14.12 -16.11
CA VAL A 513 -7.82 14.20 -15.86
C VAL A 513 -7.56 15.16 -14.69
N LEU A 514 -8.06 14.75 -13.53
CA LEU A 514 -8.09 15.50 -12.28
C LEU A 514 -7.93 14.53 -11.10
N HIS A 515 -7.25 14.97 -10.04
CA HIS A 515 -7.25 14.28 -8.76
C HIS A 515 -8.57 14.49 -8.03
N SER A 516 -9.09 13.47 -7.38
CA SER A 516 -10.17 13.60 -6.39
C SER A 516 -9.56 14.02 -5.05
N VAL A 517 -10.20 14.97 -4.36
CA VAL A 517 -9.67 15.52 -3.10
C VAL A 517 -10.74 15.51 -2.03
N GLN A 518 -10.41 14.91 -0.90
CA GLN A 518 -11.26 14.84 0.28
C GLN A 518 -10.53 15.45 1.49
N GLN A 519 -11.22 16.30 2.24
CA GLN A 519 -10.71 16.86 3.49
C GLN A 519 -11.84 16.93 4.51
N LYS A 520 -11.54 16.59 5.76
CA LYS A 520 -12.55 16.56 6.82
C LYS A 520 -13.27 17.90 6.98
N GLY A 521 -14.61 17.86 6.94
CA GLY A 521 -15.45 19.06 7.07
C GLY A 521 -15.65 19.84 5.77
N HIS A 522 -15.11 19.34 4.64
CA HIS A 522 -15.30 19.93 3.32
C HIS A 522 -16.02 18.95 2.39
N GLU A 523 -16.70 19.47 1.39
CA GLU A 523 -17.21 18.66 0.28
C GLU A 523 -16.05 18.12 -0.55
N ILE A 524 -16.26 17.00 -1.23
CA ILE A 524 -15.29 16.45 -2.16
C ILE A 524 -15.04 17.41 -3.32
N THR A 525 -13.79 17.65 -3.63
CA THR A 525 -13.35 18.56 -4.69
C THR A 525 -12.40 17.85 -5.66
N THR A 526 -11.91 18.57 -6.66
CA THR A 526 -10.91 18.09 -7.62
C THR A 526 -9.74 19.05 -7.72
N ALA A 527 -8.56 18.53 -8.08
CA ALA A 527 -7.37 19.32 -8.37
C ALA A 527 -6.79 18.94 -9.74
N PRO A 528 -6.36 19.90 -10.56
CA PRO A 528 -5.70 19.60 -11.83
C PRO A 528 -4.36 18.87 -11.62
N VAL A 529 -4.04 17.96 -12.54
CA VAL A 529 -2.73 17.30 -12.60
C VAL A 529 -1.66 18.32 -12.98
N ASN A 530 -0.45 18.17 -12.47
CA ASN A 530 0.68 19.06 -12.67
C ASN A 530 0.40 20.52 -12.26
N SER A 531 -0.42 20.69 -11.24
CA SER A 531 -0.72 21.99 -10.62
C SER A 531 0.07 22.20 -9.34
N ASP A 532 0.05 23.44 -8.81
CA ASP A 532 0.71 23.78 -7.54
C ASP A 532 0.15 23.04 -6.32
N TYR A 533 -0.82 22.15 -6.53
CA TYR A 533 -1.50 21.43 -5.46
C TYR A 533 -0.56 20.51 -4.65
N PHE A 534 0.48 19.97 -5.29
CA PHE A 534 1.53 19.17 -4.67
C PHE A 534 2.76 19.97 -4.20
N TYR A 535 2.74 21.31 -4.32
CA TYR A 535 3.85 22.20 -3.98
C TYR A 535 3.48 23.11 -2.80
N PHE A 536 3.40 22.58 -1.58
CA PHE A 536 3.07 23.36 -0.38
C PHE A 536 4.11 23.20 0.74
#